data_ada286c7697baf24fe08907a0f9b0cff
#
_entry.id   ada286c7697baf24fe08907a0f9b0cff
#
_cell.length_a   1.000
_cell.length_b   1.000
_cell.length_c   1.000
_cell.angle_alpha   90.00
_cell.angle_beta   90.00
_cell.angle_gamma   90.00
#
_symmetry.space_group_name_H-M   'P 1'
#
loop_
_entity.id
_entity.type
_entity.pdbx_description
1 polymer ?
#
loop_
_entity_poly.entity_id
_entity_poly.type
_entity_poly.pdbx_seq_one_letter_code
_entity_poly.pdbx_strand_id
1 'polypeptide(L)'
;MENKVDLTILMPCLNEEENIAFCIDQAKQYLSSHRLSGEVLVADNDSTDRSAEIAAAHGAAVVSEPRRGYGRAVRTGLSAANGRVIIFGDCDSTYDFLNLDPLYLPLAENEVDFIAGDRFAGQMEKGAMSLLHRLGVPFLSWCGRVKFGVRIHDWHCGIRGIRKDALEKLDLKTDGMEFATEMIAEAGRKGLRIREVSVPLRKAQNDRNEKLRTVRDGFRHLWFIVRA
;
A
#
# COMPACT_ATOMS: atom_id res chain seq x y z
N MET A 1 -10.92 23.87 -17.53
CA MET A 1 -9.66 23.31 -17.04
C MET A 1 -10.05 22.15 -16.13
N GLU A 2 -9.77 20.91 -16.55
CA GLU A 2 -9.96 19.78 -15.64
C GLU A 2 -9.14 20.00 -14.38
N ASN A 3 -9.78 19.95 -13.21
CA ASN A 3 -9.09 20.00 -11.93
C ASN A 3 -8.20 18.75 -11.83
N LYS A 4 -6.94 18.88 -12.23
CA LYS A 4 -5.97 17.79 -12.17
C LYS A 4 -5.71 17.48 -10.69
N VAL A 5 -6.08 16.29 -10.25
CA VAL A 5 -5.74 15.77 -8.92
C VAL A 5 -4.25 15.40 -8.92
N ASP A 6 -3.46 16.00 -8.04
CA ASP A 6 -2.02 15.73 -7.93
C ASP A 6 -1.75 14.40 -7.26
N LEU A 7 -2.45 14.12 -6.14
CA LEU A 7 -2.22 12.95 -5.30
C LEU A 7 -3.52 12.28 -4.88
N THR A 8 -3.62 10.97 -5.08
CA THR A 8 -4.57 10.10 -4.38
C THR A 8 -3.85 9.37 -3.26
N ILE A 9 -4.36 9.48 -2.02
CA ILE A 9 -3.95 8.63 -0.89
C ILE A 9 -5.01 7.55 -0.76
N LEU A 10 -4.65 6.32 -1.15
CA LEU A 10 -5.54 5.17 -1.20
C LEU A 10 -5.33 4.27 0.02
N MET A 11 -6.41 3.86 0.65
CA MET A 11 -6.43 2.98 1.81
C MET A 11 -7.32 1.75 1.54
N PRO A 12 -6.75 0.55 1.32
CA PRO A 12 -7.54 -0.68 1.36
C PRO A 12 -8.04 -0.90 2.79
N CYS A 13 -9.32 -1.18 2.92
CA CYS A 13 -9.99 -1.27 4.23
C CYS A 13 -10.78 -2.56 4.36
N LEU A 14 -10.62 -3.24 5.51
CA LEU A 14 -11.47 -4.35 5.92
C LEU A 14 -11.60 -4.36 7.45
N ASN A 15 -12.76 -3.92 7.98
CA ASN A 15 -13.05 -3.85 9.40
C ASN A 15 -11.99 -3.05 10.18
N GLU A 16 -11.89 -1.76 9.90
CA GLU A 16 -10.93 -0.83 10.49
C GLU A 16 -11.61 0.37 11.19
N GLU A 17 -12.85 0.19 11.69
CA GLU A 17 -13.66 1.29 12.28
C GLU A 17 -12.91 2.06 13.38
N GLU A 18 -11.98 1.42 14.10
CA GLU A 18 -11.23 2.04 15.19
C GLU A 18 -10.05 2.91 14.70
N ASN A 19 -9.53 2.66 13.48
CA ASN A 19 -8.31 3.31 12.99
C ASN A 19 -8.54 4.20 11.76
N ILE A 20 -9.56 3.90 10.98
CA ILE A 20 -9.75 4.52 9.67
C ILE A 20 -9.87 6.05 9.75
N ALA A 21 -10.59 6.57 10.75
CA ALA A 21 -10.73 8.01 10.96
C ALA A 21 -9.37 8.69 11.15
N PHE A 22 -8.53 8.14 12.03
CA PHE A 22 -7.19 8.65 12.30
C PHE A 22 -6.32 8.67 11.04
N CYS A 23 -6.33 7.60 10.25
CA CYS A 23 -5.55 7.51 9.02
C CYS A 23 -6.01 8.54 7.98
N ILE A 24 -7.34 8.71 7.81
CA ILE A 24 -7.91 9.70 6.89
C ILE A 24 -7.55 11.13 7.30
N ASP A 25 -7.66 11.45 8.59
CA ASP A 25 -7.36 12.78 9.09
C ASP A 25 -5.88 13.13 8.88
N GLN A 26 -4.95 12.19 9.10
CA GLN A 26 -3.53 12.37 8.78
C GLN A 26 -3.31 12.61 7.28
N ALA A 27 -3.93 11.81 6.41
CA ALA A 27 -3.82 11.97 4.96
C ALA A 27 -4.34 13.34 4.49
N LYS A 28 -5.48 13.78 5.01
CA LYS A 28 -6.04 15.12 4.72
C LYS A 28 -5.16 16.24 5.24
N GLN A 29 -4.56 16.06 6.41
CA GLN A 29 -3.62 17.03 6.96
C GLN A 29 -2.37 17.13 6.07
N TYR A 30 -1.83 16.03 5.57
CA TYR A 30 -0.74 16.03 4.61
C TYR A 30 -1.11 16.81 3.34
N LEU A 31 -2.24 16.51 2.71
CA LEU A 31 -2.72 17.22 1.52
C LEU A 31 -2.85 18.73 1.75
N SER A 32 -3.46 19.11 2.88
CA SER A 32 -3.69 20.53 3.19
C SER A 32 -2.40 21.30 3.52
N SER A 33 -1.49 20.70 4.29
CA SER A 33 -0.22 21.33 4.68
C SER A 33 0.70 21.56 3.47
N HIS A 34 0.64 20.67 2.47
CA HIS A 34 1.40 20.79 1.21
C HIS A 34 0.63 21.53 0.10
N ARG A 35 -0.61 21.98 0.36
CA ARG A 35 -1.48 22.68 -0.61
C ARG A 35 -1.66 21.87 -1.90
N LEU A 36 -1.73 20.54 -1.78
CA LEU A 36 -1.91 19.64 -2.91
C LEU A 36 -3.40 19.55 -3.27
N SER A 37 -3.69 19.59 -4.58
CA SER A 37 -4.98 19.11 -5.08
C SER A 37 -4.99 17.61 -4.97
N GLY A 38 -5.71 17.08 -3.97
CA GLY A 38 -5.65 15.63 -3.68
C GLY A 38 -6.96 15.09 -3.14
N GLU A 39 -7.05 13.77 -3.14
CA GLU A 39 -8.16 13.01 -2.59
C GLU A 39 -7.65 11.92 -1.63
N VAL A 40 -8.47 11.60 -0.64
CA VAL A 40 -8.34 10.38 0.16
C VAL A 40 -9.39 9.40 -0.33
N LEU A 41 -8.97 8.23 -0.74
CA LEU A 41 -9.81 7.18 -1.30
C LEU A 41 -9.72 5.92 -0.42
N VAL A 42 -10.84 5.42 0.03
CA VAL A 42 -10.93 4.15 0.78
C VAL A 42 -11.53 3.08 -0.11
N ALA A 43 -10.80 1.99 -0.30
CA ALA A 43 -11.31 0.80 -0.99
C ALA A 43 -11.83 -0.20 0.05
N ASP A 44 -13.12 -0.15 0.32
CA ASP A 44 -13.79 -1.02 1.28
C ASP A 44 -13.96 -2.43 0.72
N ASN A 45 -13.39 -3.41 1.40
CA ASN A 45 -13.36 -4.82 0.98
C ASN A 45 -14.39 -5.67 1.73
N ASP A 46 -15.67 -5.29 1.65
CA ASP A 46 -16.77 -5.98 2.31
C ASP A 46 -16.65 -5.94 3.86
N SER A 47 -16.39 -4.75 4.40
CA SER A 47 -16.40 -4.52 5.85
C SER A 47 -17.79 -4.78 6.42
N THR A 48 -17.84 -5.37 7.62
CA THR A 48 -19.06 -5.68 8.36
C THR A 48 -19.27 -4.76 9.57
N ASP A 49 -18.30 -3.89 9.83
CA ASP A 49 -18.32 -2.85 10.84
C ASP A 49 -18.66 -1.48 10.21
N ARG A 50 -18.45 -0.40 10.93
CA ARG A 50 -18.76 0.96 10.48
C ARG A 50 -17.63 1.62 9.68
N SER A 51 -16.62 0.87 9.22
CA SER A 51 -15.46 1.43 8.53
C SER A 51 -15.83 2.33 7.36
N ALA A 52 -16.70 1.88 6.46
CA ALA A 52 -17.10 2.64 5.26
C ALA A 52 -17.91 3.92 5.63
N GLU A 53 -18.80 3.82 6.63
CA GLU A 53 -19.57 4.96 7.15
C GLU A 53 -18.66 6.03 7.76
N ILE A 54 -17.70 5.60 8.60
CA ILE A 54 -16.73 6.49 9.25
C ILE A 54 -15.83 7.14 8.19
N ALA A 55 -15.36 6.38 7.21
CA ALA A 55 -14.53 6.90 6.13
C ALA A 55 -15.23 8.02 5.37
N ALA A 56 -16.49 7.82 4.97
CA ALA A 56 -17.31 8.83 4.31
C ALA A 56 -17.55 10.06 5.19
N ALA A 57 -17.84 9.87 6.48
CA ALA A 57 -18.04 10.95 7.44
C ALA A 57 -16.78 11.83 7.64
N HIS A 58 -15.56 11.24 7.54
CA HIS A 58 -14.30 11.96 7.56
C HIS A 58 -13.90 12.56 6.19
N GLY A 59 -14.80 12.45 5.20
CA GLY A 59 -14.66 13.10 3.89
C GLY A 59 -13.72 12.36 2.93
N ALA A 60 -13.49 11.08 3.12
CA ALA A 60 -12.87 10.23 2.12
C ALA A 60 -13.91 9.80 1.07
N ALA A 61 -13.48 9.67 -0.18
CA ALA A 61 -14.25 8.93 -1.17
C ALA A 61 -14.18 7.43 -0.83
N VAL A 62 -15.28 6.72 -0.99
CA VAL A 62 -15.35 5.28 -0.71
C VAL A 62 -15.74 4.52 -1.96
N VAL A 63 -14.95 3.52 -2.34
CA VAL A 63 -15.26 2.55 -3.38
C VAL A 63 -15.40 1.16 -2.76
N SER A 64 -16.44 0.43 -3.15
CA SER A 64 -16.70 -0.91 -2.60
C SER A 64 -16.16 -2.00 -3.53
N GLU A 65 -15.44 -2.97 -2.94
CA GLU A 65 -15.09 -4.26 -3.57
C GLU A 65 -15.74 -5.39 -2.74
N PRO A 66 -16.87 -5.94 -3.19
CA PRO A 66 -17.64 -6.91 -2.40
C PRO A 66 -16.97 -8.30 -2.31
N ARG A 67 -15.99 -8.58 -3.14
CA ARG A 67 -15.26 -9.86 -3.11
C ARG A 67 -14.00 -9.70 -2.28
N ARG A 68 -13.92 -10.38 -1.17
CA ARG A 68 -12.79 -10.31 -0.24
C ARG A 68 -11.46 -10.68 -0.90
N GLY A 69 -10.44 -9.89 -0.60
CA GLY A 69 -9.07 -10.09 -1.03
C GLY A 69 -8.28 -8.79 -1.08
N TYR A 70 -7.12 -8.77 -0.45
CA TYR A 70 -6.27 -7.57 -0.37
C TYR A 70 -5.95 -7.01 -1.77
N GLY A 71 -5.48 -7.88 -2.68
CA GLY A 71 -5.16 -7.46 -4.04
C GLY A 71 -6.38 -6.93 -4.80
N ARG A 72 -7.59 -7.49 -4.53
CA ARG A 72 -8.84 -6.97 -5.10
C ARG A 72 -9.12 -5.55 -4.62
N ALA A 73 -9.08 -5.33 -3.31
CA ALA A 73 -9.32 -4.01 -2.73
C ALA A 73 -8.34 -2.97 -3.29
N VAL A 74 -7.04 -3.30 -3.31
CA VAL A 74 -6.04 -2.37 -3.86
C VAL A 74 -6.29 -2.10 -5.35
N ARG A 75 -6.54 -3.12 -6.18
CA ARG A 75 -6.83 -2.91 -7.62
C ARG A 75 -8.07 -2.07 -7.86
N THR A 76 -9.15 -2.32 -7.10
CA THR A 76 -10.39 -1.52 -7.19
C THR A 76 -10.10 -0.06 -6.84
N GLY A 77 -9.36 0.18 -5.77
CA GLY A 77 -8.93 1.52 -5.39
C GLY A 77 -8.02 2.18 -6.43
N LEU A 78 -7.01 1.47 -6.93
CA LEU A 78 -6.10 1.97 -7.97
C LEU A 78 -6.85 2.35 -9.26
N SER A 79 -7.86 1.58 -9.64
CA SER A 79 -8.70 1.88 -10.81
C SER A 79 -9.59 3.11 -10.61
N ALA A 80 -10.02 3.39 -9.39
CA ALA A 80 -10.87 4.54 -9.05
C ALA A 80 -10.06 5.82 -8.74
N ALA A 81 -8.76 5.70 -8.50
CA ALA A 81 -7.89 6.81 -8.17
C ALA A 81 -7.74 7.82 -9.32
N ASN A 82 -7.87 9.12 -9.01
CA ASN A 82 -7.78 10.21 -9.99
C ASN A 82 -6.43 10.92 -10.00
N GLY A 83 -5.63 10.74 -8.94
CA GLY A 83 -4.33 11.41 -8.78
C GLY A 83 -3.30 11.03 -9.83
N ARG A 84 -2.50 12.02 -10.25
CA ARG A 84 -1.32 11.78 -11.09
C ARG A 84 -0.30 10.88 -10.40
N VAL A 85 -0.19 11.02 -9.08
CA VAL A 85 0.53 10.12 -8.18
C VAL A 85 -0.50 9.42 -7.29
N ILE A 86 -0.30 8.14 -7.05
CA ILE A 86 -1.12 7.35 -6.13
C ILE A 86 -0.18 6.78 -5.07
N ILE A 87 -0.43 7.11 -3.80
CA ILE A 87 0.22 6.49 -2.66
C ILE A 87 -0.83 5.65 -1.96
N PHE A 88 -0.54 4.39 -1.69
CA PHE A 88 -1.45 3.53 -0.95
C PHE A 88 -0.77 2.86 0.23
N GLY A 89 -1.53 2.61 1.28
CA GLY A 89 -1.05 1.96 2.50
C GLY A 89 -2.20 1.48 3.37
N ASP A 90 -1.91 0.52 4.25
CA ASP A 90 -2.91 -0.04 5.16
C ASP A 90 -3.39 1.01 6.16
N CYS A 91 -4.69 0.99 6.47
CA CYS A 91 -5.34 1.97 7.35
C CYS A 91 -5.48 1.48 8.81
N ASP A 92 -4.54 0.66 9.27
CA ASP A 92 -4.48 0.09 10.61
C ASP A 92 -3.60 0.88 11.60
N SER A 93 -3.27 2.13 11.25
CA SER A 93 -2.40 3.06 12.00
C SER A 93 -0.91 2.66 12.06
N THR A 94 -0.48 1.61 11.37
CA THR A 94 0.93 1.20 11.36
C THR A 94 1.82 2.09 10.50
N TYR A 95 1.25 2.77 9.49
CA TYR A 95 1.96 3.72 8.62
C TYR A 95 1.67 5.17 8.99
N ASP A 96 2.61 6.05 8.66
CA ASP A 96 2.54 7.48 8.92
C ASP A 96 2.10 8.23 7.67
N PHE A 97 0.82 8.60 7.61
CA PHE A 97 0.27 9.40 6.50
C PHE A 97 0.52 10.90 6.61
N LEU A 98 1.19 11.36 7.68
CA LEU A 98 1.63 12.77 7.81
C LEU A 98 2.94 13.06 7.10
N ASN A 99 3.77 12.05 6.83
CA ASN A 99 5.12 12.19 6.30
C ASN A 99 5.28 11.38 5.00
N LEU A 100 4.59 11.78 3.94
CA LEU A 100 4.62 11.10 2.64
C LEU A 100 5.64 11.66 1.65
N ASP A 101 6.41 12.71 2.00
CA ASP A 101 7.39 13.33 1.11
C ASP A 101 8.38 12.35 0.47
N PRO A 102 8.94 11.37 1.21
CA PRO A 102 9.86 10.41 0.61
C PRO A 102 9.22 9.54 -0.49
N LEU A 103 7.89 9.35 -0.42
CA LEU A 103 7.11 8.63 -1.42
C LEU A 103 6.59 9.56 -2.52
N TYR A 104 6.14 10.78 -2.14
CA TYR A 104 5.48 11.68 -3.07
C TYR A 104 6.44 12.44 -3.99
N LEU A 105 7.45 13.12 -3.43
CA LEU A 105 8.28 14.04 -4.19
C LEU A 105 8.98 13.38 -5.40
N PRO A 106 9.66 12.22 -5.27
CA PRO A 106 10.35 11.62 -6.42
C PRO A 106 9.39 11.16 -7.54
N LEU A 107 8.14 10.79 -7.19
CA LEU A 107 7.11 10.46 -8.17
C LEU A 107 6.55 11.73 -8.84
N ALA A 108 6.29 12.76 -8.07
CA ALA A 108 5.77 14.04 -8.56
C ALA A 108 6.75 14.73 -9.51
N GLU A 109 8.05 14.66 -9.20
CA GLU A 109 9.16 15.21 -9.99
C GLU A 109 9.58 14.31 -11.15
N ASN A 110 8.91 13.18 -11.33
CA ASN A 110 9.20 12.22 -12.41
C ASN A 110 10.62 11.62 -12.36
N GLU A 111 11.24 11.53 -11.18
CA GLU A 111 12.52 10.85 -11.00
C GLU A 111 12.37 9.34 -11.09
N VAL A 112 11.27 8.81 -10.58
CA VAL A 112 10.94 7.38 -10.54
C VAL A 112 9.49 7.15 -10.94
N ASP A 113 9.15 5.91 -11.25
CA ASP A 113 7.80 5.50 -11.66
C ASP A 113 7.06 4.76 -10.54
N PHE A 114 7.82 4.06 -9.66
CA PHE A 114 7.31 3.27 -8.56
C PHE A 114 8.22 3.39 -7.33
N ILE A 115 7.62 3.51 -6.14
CA ILE A 115 8.32 3.49 -4.85
C ILE A 115 7.75 2.43 -3.95
N ALA A 116 8.61 1.61 -3.35
CA ALA A 116 8.28 0.70 -2.27
C ALA A 116 8.82 1.25 -0.94
N GLY A 117 8.07 1.11 0.15
CA GLY A 117 8.60 1.34 1.48
C GLY A 117 9.53 0.20 1.91
N ASP A 118 10.53 0.51 2.75
CA ASP A 118 11.38 -0.46 3.44
C ASP A 118 11.23 -0.25 4.96
N ARG A 119 10.57 -1.20 5.60
CA ARG A 119 10.35 -1.20 7.06
C ARG A 119 11.59 -1.60 7.84
N PHE A 120 12.50 -2.34 7.22
CA PHE A 120 13.74 -2.79 7.85
C PHE A 120 14.83 -1.72 7.86
N ALA A 121 14.78 -0.78 6.92
CA ALA A 121 15.65 0.40 6.91
C ALA A 121 15.09 1.56 7.78
N GLY A 122 13.81 1.50 8.17
CA GLY A 122 13.14 2.50 8.98
C GLY A 122 13.20 2.23 10.48
N GLN A 123 12.62 3.15 11.24
CA GLN A 123 12.40 2.94 12.66
C GLN A 123 11.23 1.99 12.88
N MET A 124 11.49 0.84 13.49
CA MET A 124 10.47 -0.15 13.81
C MET A 124 10.20 -0.15 15.31
N GLU A 125 8.97 0.15 15.71
CA GLU A 125 8.56 0.07 17.11
C GLU A 125 8.63 -1.36 17.63
N LYS A 126 8.94 -1.50 18.93
CA LYS A 126 9.01 -2.81 19.59
C LYS A 126 7.65 -3.50 19.53
N GLY A 127 7.59 -4.68 18.90
CA GLY A 127 6.36 -5.44 18.74
C GLY A 127 5.51 -5.05 17.51
N ALA A 128 5.98 -4.14 16.66
CA ALA A 128 5.28 -3.78 15.41
C ALA A 128 5.28 -4.90 14.36
N MET A 129 6.21 -5.85 14.46
CA MET A 129 6.31 -6.99 13.55
C MET A 129 6.59 -8.27 14.34
N SER A 130 5.84 -9.34 14.05
CA SER A 130 6.06 -10.64 14.68
C SER A 130 7.42 -11.25 14.28
N LEU A 131 7.97 -12.14 15.11
CA LEU A 131 9.26 -12.79 14.82
C LEU A 131 9.20 -13.60 13.51
N LEU A 132 8.08 -14.24 13.24
CA LEU A 132 7.88 -14.99 12.01
C LEU A 132 7.93 -14.09 10.76
N HIS A 133 7.32 -12.90 10.81
CA HIS A 133 7.42 -11.92 9.74
C HIS A 133 8.84 -11.34 9.61
N ARG A 134 9.54 -11.10 10.73
CA ARG A 134 10.92 -10.58 10.71
C ARG A 134 11.90 -11.53 10.01
N LEU A 135 11.64 -12.83 10.03
CA LEU A 135 12.45 -13.84 9.33
C LEU A 135 11.88 -14.18 7.95
N GLY A 136 10.57 -14.32 7.84
CA GLY A 136 9.89 -14.74 6.60
C GLY A 136 9.93 -13.69 5.50
N VAL A 137 9.74 -12.40 5.84
CA VAL A 137 9.74 -11.33 4.83
C VAL A 137 11.10 -11.19 4.13
N PRO A 138 12.26 -11.13 4.82
CA PRO A 138 13.55 -11.11 4.15
C PRO A 138 13.83 -12.34 3.27
N PHE A 139 13.38 -13.52 3.70
CA PHE A 139 13.52 -14.75 2.91
C PHE A 139 12.70 -14.68 1.61
N LEU A 140 11.42 -14.32 1.70
CA LEU A 140 10.55 -14.18 0.52
C LEU A 140 11.05 -13.07 -0.41
N SER A 141 11.52 -11.96 0.16
CA SER A 141 12.11 -10.86 -0.60
C SER A 141 13.39 -11.30 -1.34
N TRP A 142 14.21 -12.13 -0.70
CA TRP A 142 15.38 -12.74 -1.36
C TRP A 142 14.96 -13.62 -2.54
N CYS A 143 13.95 -14.48 -2.36
CA CYS A 143 13.40 -15.29 -3.46
C CYS A 143 12.91 -14.41 -4.63
N GLY A 144 12.19 -13.32 -4.33
CA GLY A 144 11.73 -12.37 -5.33
C GLY A 144 12.88 -11.71 -6.09
N ARG A 145 13.91 -11.23 -5.38
CA ARG A 145 15.12 -10.66 -6.00
C ARG A 145 15.81 -11.63 -6.94
N VAL A 146 15.98 -12.89 -6.51
CA VAL A 146 16.64 -13.92 -7.33
C VAL A 146 15.82 -14.24 -8.58
N LYS A 147 14.51 -14.37 -8.45
CA LYS A 147 13.62 -14.73 -9.56
C LYS A 147 13.42 -13.62 -10.57
N PHE A 148 13.20 -12.39 -10.12
CA PHE A 148 12.75 -11.28 -10.98
C PHE A 148 13.85 -10.23 -11.24
N GLY A 149 14.98 -10.31 -10.56
CA GLY A 149 16.10 -9.37 -10.75
C GLY A 149 15.87 -7.96 -10.20
N VAL A 150 14.77 -7.72 -9.50
CA VAL A 150 14.43 -6.40 -8.92
C VAL A 150 15.08 -6.24 -7.56
N ARG A 151 15.94 -5.25 -7.40
CA ARG A 151 16.74 -5.03 -6.19
C ARG A 151 15.98 -4.21 -5.14
N ILE A 152 14.91 -4.79 -4.59
CA ILE A 152 14.12 -4.26 -3.48
C ILE A 152 14.38 -5.12 -2.24
N HIS A 153 14.57 -4.48 -1.08
CA HIS A 153 14.85 -5.16 0.17
C HIS A 153 13.56 -5.66 0.83
N ASP A 154 12.52 -4.82 0.95
CA ASP A 154 11.22 -5.19 1.52
C ASP A 154 10.12 -5.31 0.44
N TRP A 155 9.98 -6.49 -0.13
CA TRP A 155 8.98 -6.79 -1.16
C TRP A 155 7.52 -6.79 -0.64
N HIS A 156 7.34 -6.77 0.67
CA HIS A 156 6.04 -6.99 1.32
C HIS A 156 5.56 -5.78 2.13
N CYS A 157 6.25 -4.63 2.01
CA CYS A 157 5.79 -3.40 2.63
C CYS A 157 4.44 -2.98 2.05
N GLY A 158 3.47 -2.65 2.92
CA GLY A 158 2.12 -2.26 2.52
C GLY A 158 2.06 -0.84 1.96
N ILE A 159 2.96 0.07 2.39
CA ILE A 159 2.96 1.45 1.86
C ILE A 159 3.81 1.56 0.60
N ARG A 160 3.22 2.08 -0.46
CA ARG A 160 3.83 2.22 -1.79
C ARG A 160 3.32 3.45 -2.52
N GLY A 161 4.10 3.90 -3.50
CA GLY A 161 3.69 4.96 -4.41
C GLY A 161 3.92 4.57 -5.87
N ILE A 162 3.04 5.02 -6.74
CA ILE A 162 3.15 4.81 -8.20
C ILE A 162 2.58 6.01 -8.96
N ARG A 163 3.16 6.32 -10.08
CA ARG A 163 2.59 7.27 -11.03
C ARG A 163 1.45 6.61 -11.81
N LYS A 164 0.40 7.36 -12.11
CA LYS A 164 -0.77 6.82 -12.83
C LYS A 164 -0.42 6.28 -14.21
N ASP A 165 0.41 6.99 -14.98
CA ASP A 165 0.88 6.55 -16.30
C ASP A 165 1.78 5.29 -16.26
N ALA A 166 2.44 5.05 -15.13
CA ALA A 166 3.20 3.83 -14.90
C ALA A 166 2.29 2.67 -14.48
N LEU A 167 1.27 2.94 -13.66
CA LEU A 167 0.26 1.94 -13.27
C LEU A 167 -0.46 1.35 -14.48
N GLU A 168 -0.81 2.17 -15.47
CA GLU A 168 -1.50 1.76 -16.70
C GLU A 168 -0.70 0.73 -17.53
N LYS A 169 0.61 0.60 -17.29
CA LYS A 169 1.47 -0.40 -17.94
C LYS A 169 1.46 -1.76 -17.26
N LEU A 170 0.97 -1.83 -16.01
CA LEU A 170 0.99 -3.05 -15.21
C LEU A 170 -0.24 -3.92 -15.48
N ASP A 171 -0.04 -5.23 -15.57
CA ASP A 171 -1.10 -6.23 -15.70
C ASP A 171 -1.27 -7.00 -14.38
N LEU A 172 -1.97 -6.39 -13.42
CA LEU A 172 -2.15 -6.91 -12.06
C LEU A 172 -3.41 -7.76 -11.96
N LYS A 173 -3.27 -9.01 -11.49
CA LYS A 173 -4.34 -10.03 -11.52
C LYS A 173 -4.63 -10.69 -10.19
N THR A 174 -3.62 -10.75 -9.29
CA THR A 174 -3.76 -11.51 -8.05
C THR A 174 -4.73 -10.86 -7.07
N ASP A 175 -5.45 -11.71 -6.33
CA ASP A 175 -6.55 -11.29 -5.48
C ASP A 175 -6.17 -11.15 -4.00
N GLY A 176 -5.09 -11.81 -3.57
CA GLY A 176 -4.71 -11.88 -2.16
C GLY A 176 -3.45 -11.11 -1.83
N MET A 177 -2.76 -11.51 -0.76
CA MET A 177 -1.55 -10.84 -0.27
C MET A 177 -0.38 -10.96 -1.25
N GLU A 178 -0.36 -11.98 -2.12
CA GLU A 178 0.62 -12.14 -3.20
C GLU A 178 0.65 -10.96 -4.19
N PHE A 179 -0.38 -10.13 -4.19
CA PHE A 179 -0.43 -8.87 -4.93
C PHE A 179 0.80 -7.98 -4.64
N ALA A 180 1.26 -7.99 -3.39
CA ALA A 180 2.45 -7.23 -3.02
C ALA A 180 3.70 -7.67 -3.81
N THR A 181 3.84 -8.97 -4.04
CA THR A 181 4.93 -9.54 -4.85
C THR A 181 4.71 -9.31 -6.34
N GLU A 182 3.47 -9.51 -6.81
CA GLU A 182 3.11 -9.31 -8.22
C GLU A 182 3.42 -7.89 -8.68
N MET A 183 3.05 -6.89 -7.91
CA MET A 183 3.22 -5.50 -8.31
C MET A 183 4.69 -5.13 -8.52
N ILE A 184 5.61 -5.59 -7.66
CA ILE A 184 7.04 -5.36 -7.81
C ILE A 184 7.59 -6.15 -9.02
N ALA A 185 7.17 -7.41 -9.16
CA ALA A 185 7.59 -8.26 -10.29
C ALA A 185 7.15 -7.65 -11.63
N GLU A 186 5.91 -7.21 -11.74
CA GLU A 186 5.39 -6.55 -12.95
C GLU A 186 6.09 -5.21 -13.21
N ALA A 187 6.31 -4.39 -12.19
CA ALA A 187 7.06 -3.15 -12.33
C ALA A 187 8.46 -3.40 -12.91
N GLY A 188 9.15 -4.43 -12.40
CA GLY A 188 10.45 -4.85 -12.93
C GLY A 188 10.38 -5.34 -14.37
N ARG A 189 9.40 -6.19 -14.71
CA ARG A 189 9.19 -6.70 -16.09
C ARG A 189 8.91 -5.60 -17.09
N LYS A 190 8.20 -4.56 -16.68
CA LYS A 190 7.88 -3.39 -17.51
C LYS A 190 9.01 -2.36 -17.57
N GLY A 191 10.14 -2.62 -16.88
CA GLY A 191 11.29 -1.71 -16.87
C GLY A 191 11.02 -0.38 -16.18
N LEU A 192 10.11 -0.35 -15.20
CA LEU A 192 9.84 0.87 -14.44
C LEU A 192 11.06 1.27 -13.60
N ARG A 193 11.25 2.58 -13.42
CA ARG A 193 12.25 3.13 -12.50
C ARG A 193 11.74 2.95 -11.08
N ILE A 194 12.31 1.97 -10.37
CA ILE A 194 11.87 1.59 -9.03
C ILE A 194 12.87 2.13 -8.00
N ARG A 195 12.34 2.71 -6.90
CA ARG A 195 13.13 3.14 -5.73
C ARG A 195 12.52 2.55 -4.47
N GLU A 196 13.36 2.29 -3.50
CA GLU A 196 12.95 1.94 -2.14
C GLU A 196 13.26 3.09 -1.20
N VAL A 197 12.36 3.36 -0.25
CA VAL A 197 12.53 4.42 0.75
C VAL A 197 12.27 3.87 2.14
N SER A 198 13.08 4.30 3.10
CA SER A 198 12.90 3.95 4.51
C SER A 198 11.55 4.49 5.02
N VAL A 199 10.76 3.62 5.64
CA VAL A 199 9.49 4.01 6.25
C VAL A 199 9.42 3.52 7.70
N PRO A 200 8.93 4.34 8.64
CA PRO A 200 8.71 3.88 10.00
C PRO A 200 7.57 2.85 10.03
N LEU A 201 7.67 1.88 10.94
CA LEU A 201 6.60 0.94 11.24
C LEU A 201 6.19 1.09 12.71
N ARG A 202 4.99 1.58 12.94
CA ARG A 202 4.41 1.73 14.29
C ARG A 202 3.72 0.42 14.70
N LYS A 203 3.59 0.21 16.00
CA LYS A 203 2.76 -0.86 16.53
C LYS A 203 1.29 -0.50 16.27
N ALA A 204 0.48 -1.43 15.75
CA ALA A 204 -0.96 -1.23 15.64
C ALA A 204 -1.55 -0.88 17.02
N GLN A 205 -2.45 0.10 17.07
CA GLN A 205 -2.99 0.62 18.34
C GLN A 205 -3.87 -0.41 19.07
N ASN A 206 -4.45 -1.34 18.35
CA ASN A 206 -5.32 -2.37 18.91
C ASN A 206 -4.70 -3.76 18.75
N ASP A 207 -4.75 -4.57 19.81
CA ASP A 207 -4.37 -5.99 19.78
C ASP A 207 -5.38 -6.75 18.90
N ARG A 208 -5.18 -6.70 17.59
CA ARG A 208 -5.98 -7.47 16.64
C ARG A 208 -5.42 -8.86 16.52
N ASN A 209 -6.33 -9.84 16.57
CA ASN A 209 -6.07 -11.14 15.98
C ASN A 209 -5.56 -10.88 14.56
N GLU A 210 -4.31 -11.22 14.27
CA GLU A 210 -3.66 -10.99 12.99
C GLU A 210 -4.63 -11.40 11.87
N LYS A 211 -5.12 -10.43 11.08
CA LYS A 211 -5.92 -10.68 9.87
C LYS A 211 -5.12 -11.49 8.85
N LEU A 212 -3.80 -11.45 8.97
CA LEU A 212 -2.84 -12.20 8.18
C LEU A 212 -2.75 -13.65 8.69
N ARG A 213 -3.13 -14.57 7.84
CA ARG A 213 -2.82 -15.99 8.05
C ARG A 213 -1.38 -16.23 7.60
N THR A 214 -0.40 -15.82 8.42
CA THR A 214 1.02 -15.68 8.09
C THR A 214 1.60 -16.86 7.30
N VAL A 215 1.30 -18.09 7.70
CA VAL A 215 1.79 -19.29 7.02
C VAL A 215 1.13 -19.46 5.63
N ARG A 216 -0.19 -19.31 5.54
CA ARG A 216 -0.94 -19.41 4.29
C ARG A 216 -0.52 -18.33 3.29
N ASP A 217 -0.39 -17.11 3.76
CA ASP A 217 -0.02 -15.98 2.90
C ASP A 217 1.44 -16.09 2.46
N GLY A 218 2.34 -16.55 3.32
CA GLY A 218 3.72 -16.87 2.96
C GLY A 218 3.81 -17.92 1.85
N PHE A 219 2.99 -18.98 1.91
CA PHE A 219 2.89 -19.97 0.83
C PHE A 219 2.32 -19.39 -0.47
N ARG A 220 1.36 -18.44 -0.41
CA ARG A 220 0.83 -17.77 -1.61
C ARG A 220 1.90 -16.95 -2.30
N HIS A 221 2.71 -16.18 -1.55
CA HIS A 221 3.84 -15.44 -2.09
C HIS A 221 4.86 -16.37 -2.75
N LEU A 222 5.27 -17.43 -2.05
CA LEU A 222 6.23 -18.39 -2.59
C LEU A 222 5.70 -19.09 -3.85
N TRP A 223 4.42 -19.48 -3.82
CA TRP A 223 3.76 -20.10 -4.97
C TRP A 223 3.71 -19.16 -6.19
N PHE A 224 3.40 -17.89 -5.96
CA PHE A 224 3.46 -16.88 -7.02
C PHE A 224 4.87 -16.75 -7.58
N ILE A 225 5.90 -16.62 -6.73
CA ILE A 225 7.30 -16.49 -7.15
C ILE A 225 7.74 -17.68 -8.02
N VAL A 226 7.33 -18.90 -7.66
CA VAL A 226 7.73 -20.12 -8.40
C VAL A 226 7.04 -20.20 -9.75
N ARG A 227 5.75 -19.81 -9.85
CA ARG A 227 4.94 -19.95 -11.07
C ARG A 227 5.07 -18.81 -12.07
N ALA A 228 5.38 -17.62 -11.61
CA ALA A 228 5.56 -16.44 -12.44
C ALA A 228 6.91 -16.46 -13.14
#